data_b91b1ff5fb86e0645cb74ad6534d249c
#
_entry.id   b91b1ff5fb86e0645cb74ad6534d249c
#
_cell.length_a   1.000
_cell.length_b   1.000
_cell.length_c   1.000
_cell.angle_alpha   90.00
_cell.angle_beta   90.00
_cell.angle_gamma   90.00
#
_symmetry.space_group_name_H-M   'P 1'
#
loop_
_entity.id
_entity.type
_entity.pdbx_description
1 polymer ?
#
loop_
_entity_poly.entity_id
_entity_poly.type
_entity_poly.pdbx_seq_one_letter_code
_entity_poly.pdbx_strand_id
1 'polypeptide(L)'
;MQSFEENRLYEEKKKTTYKEQDKQKVEEYINKISAIPKDRLVYLDETGIDSYMYRPRAWSRKGRYIYEKISGRRYRRVGIAAALCEGNIVEPMQYDGTMDAHLFETWFQKLLCPAFATGKVFIMDNAAFHRKKKLEDIAESFGHQIIFLPPYSPELNPIEHFWAVLKKRLQNAMTYMPSLDDALAFCL
;
A
#
# COMPACT_ATOMS: atom_id res chain seq x y z
N MET A 1 8.71 31.85 -43.56
CA MET A 1 7.61 31.63 -42.59
C MET A 1 8.10 30.60 -41.60
N GLN A 2 8.72 31.03 -40.49
CA GLN A 2 9.09 30.16 -39.40
C GLN A 2 7.87 29.99 -38.50
N SER A 3 7.42 28.77 -38.31
CA SER A 3 6.36 28.41 -37.43
C SER A 3 6.83 28.58 -35.97
N PHE A 4 6.23 29.52 -35.25
CA PHE A 4 6.31 29.59 -33.79
C PHE A 4 5.55 28.40 -33.24
N GLU A 5 6.25 27.31 -32.87
CA GLU A 5 5.72 26.32 -31.92
C GLU A 5 5.61 27.02 -30.58
N GLU A 6 4.40 27.42 -30.24
CA GLU A 6 4.06 27.91 -28.92
C GLU A 6 4.46 26.89 -27.87
N ASN A 7 5.41 27.22 -27.00
CA ASN A 7 5.71 26.52 -25.75
C ASN A 7 4.47 26.60 -24.85
N ARG A 8 3.48 25.71 -25.09
CA ARG A 8 2.35 25.54 -24.20
C ARG A 8 2.87 24.90 -22.91
N LEU A 9 2.92 25.68 -21.84
CA LEU A 9 3.15 25.17 -20.50
C LEU A 9 1.91 24.38 -20.06
N TYR A 10 2.10 23.10 -19.77
CA TYR A 10 1.07 22.25 -19.18
C TYR A 10 1.33 22.13 -17.69
N GLU A 11 0.26 22.18 -16.90
CA GLU A 11 0.34 21.90 -15.47
C GLU A 11 0.51 20.39 -15.27
N GLU A 12 1.76 19.95 -15.02
CA GLU A 12 2.07 18.56 -14.70
C GLU A 12 2.05 18.33 -13.20
N LYS A 13 1.52 17.17 -12.79
CA LYS A 13 1.56 16.74 -11.39
C LYS A 13 3.02 16.53 -10.97
N LYS A 14 3.50 17.32 -10.02
CA LYS A 14 4.86 17.17 -9.47
C LYS A 14 5.04 15.77 -8.88
N LYS A 15 6.07 15.06 -9.30
CA LYS A 15 6.55 13.89 -8.59
C LYS A 15 7.27 14.39 -7.33
N THR A 16 6.72 14.06 -6.17
CA THR A 16 7.31 14.43 -4.88
C THR A 16 8.12 13.26 -4.35
N THR A 17 9.35 13.53 -3.92
CA THR A 17 10.20 12.61 -3.16
C THR A 17 10.49 13.22 -1.81
N TYR A 18 10.72 12.38 -0.80
CA TYR A 18 11.10 12.86 0.52
C TYR A 18 12.53 13.45 0.49
N LYS A 19 12.76 14.52 1.23
CA LYS A 19 14.09 15.15 1.32
C LYS A 19 15.12 14.21 1.98
N GLU A 20 14.63 13.35 2.84
CA GLU A 20 15.41 12.39 3.62
C GLU A 20 15.74 11.09 2.83
N GLN A 21 15.25 10.99 1.59
CA GLN A 21 15.51 9.83 0.74
C GLN A 21 16.97 9.80 0.28
N ASP A 22 17.62 8.66 0.50
CA ASP A 22 19.00 8.40 0.08
C ASP A 22 19.00 7.79 -1.34
N LYS A 23 19.42 8.58 -2.31
CA LYS A 23 19.45 8.17 -3.72
C LYS A 23 20.35 6.96 -3.98
N GLN A 24 21.47 6.85 -3.27
CA GLN A 24 22.39 5.73 -3.43
C GLN A 24 21.72 4.42 -2.98
N LYS A 25 21.06 4.42 -1.81
CA LYS A 25 20.31 3.25 -1.32
C LYS A 25 19.15 2.87 -2.24
N VAL A 26 18.48 3.85 -2.84
CA VAL A 26 17.44 3.61 -3.85
C VAL A 26 18.00 2.91 -5.08
N GLU A 27 19.14 3.38 -5.60
CA GLU A 27 19.81 2.78 -6.77
C GLU A 27 20.29 1.35 -6.48
N GLU A 28 20.92 1.14 -5.33
CA GLU A 28 21.34 -0.19 -4.86
C GLU A 28 20.15 -1.16 -4.75
N TYR A 29 19.04 -0.70 -4.20
CA TYR A 29 17.80 -1.47 -4.10
C TYR A 29 17.24 -1.82 -5.48
N ILE A 30 17.12 -0.85 -6.39
CA ILE A 30 16.61 -1.07 -7.75
C ILE A 30 17.49 -2.10 -8.48
N ASN A 31 18.82 -1.98 -8.40
CA ASN A 31 19.74 -2.93 -9.01
C ASN A 31 19.54 -4.35 -8.43
N LYS A 32 19.36 -4.46 -7.11
CA LYS A 32 19.15 -5.74 -6.43
C LYS A 32 17.85 -6.41 -6.88
N ILE A 33 16.73 -5.69 -6.91
CA ILE A 33 15.43 -6.29 -7.27
C ILE A 33 15.31 -6.54 -8.78
N SER A 34 15.99 -5.75 -9.63
CA SER A 34 15.96 -5.95 -11.09
C SER A 34 16.56 -7.28 -11.54
N ALA A 35 17.43 -7.86 -10.73
CA ALA A 35 18.02 -9.19 -10.98
C ALA A 35 17.10 -10.36 -10.57
N ILE A 36 15.98 -10.08 -9.88
CA ILE A 36 15.06 -11.09 -9.36
C ILE A 36 13.86 -11.22 -10.30
N PRO A 37 13.47 -12.45 -10.71
CA PRO A 37 12.26 -12.67 -11.49
C PRO A 37 11.02 -12.10 -10.81
N LYS A 38 10.15 -11.46 -11.58
CA LYS A 38 8.98 -10.73 -11.03
C LYS A 38 8.00 -11.64 -10.28
N ASP A 39 7.83 -12.86 -10.73
CA ASP A 39 7.01 -13.89 -10.10
C ASP A 39 7.52 -14.30 -8.71
N ARG A 40 8.78 -14.03 -8.40
CA ARG A 40 9.37 -14.26 -7.08
C ARG A 40 9.19 -13.10 -6.11
N LEU A 41 8.85 -11.91 -6.60
CA LEU A 41 8.71 -10.71 -5.76
C LEU A 41 7.32 -10.66 -5.12
N VAL A 42 7.29 -10.47 -3.81
CA VAL A 42 6.07 -10.35 -3.01
C VAL A 42 6.18 -9.08 -2.16
N TYR A 43 5.33 -8.11 -2.40
CA TYR A 43 5.36 -6.81 -1.73
C TYR A 43 4.35 -6.79 -0.59
N LEU A 44 4.82 -6.45 0.61
CA LEU A 44 4.03 -6.40 1.84
C LEU A 44 3.87 -4.96 2.32
N ASP A 45 2.71 -4.68 2.90
CA ASP A 45 2.45 -3.41 3.55
C ASP A 45 1.18 -3.47 4.41
N GLU A 46 1.00 -2.48 5.28
CA GLU A 46 -0.21 -2.26 6.05
C GLU A 46 -0.86 -0.94 5.67
N THR A 47 -2.19 -0.93 5.70
CA THR A 47 -2.94 0.30 5.51
C THR A 47 -4.05 0.44 6.54
N GLY A 48 -4.33 1.70 6.94
CA GLY A 48 -5.49 2.01 7.79
C GLY A 48 -6.65 2.53 6.95
N ILE A 49 -7.85 2.08 7.29
CA ILE A 49 -9.10 2.48 6.64
C ILE A 49 -10.07 2.97 7.72
N ASP A 50 -10.52 4.21 7.57
CA ASP A 50 -11.54 4.76 8.44
C ASP A 50 -12.94 4.35 7.96
N SER A 51 -13.84 3.96 8.87
CA SER A 51 -15.21 3.60 8.51
C SER A 51 -16.03 4.79 7.98
N TYR A 52 -15.57 6.01 8.22
CA TYR A 52 -16.14 7.22 7.64
C TYR A 52 -15.30 7.69 6.45
N MET A 53 -15.77 7.34 5.26
CA MET A 53 -15.13 7.71 4.00
C MET A 53 -15.96 8.78 3.27
N TYR A 54 -15.74 10.05 3.59
CA TYR A 54 -16.40 11.12 2.86
C TYR A 54 -15.72 11.37 1.50
N ARG A 55 -16.48 11.88 0.54
CA ARG A 55 -15.96 12.24 -0.78
C ARG A 55 -15.55 13.72 -0.80
N PRO A 56 -14.24 14.04 -0.89
CA PRO A 56 -13.78 15.43 -0.86
C PRO A 56 -14.07 16.20 -2.16
N ARG A 57 -14.60 15.53 -3.18
CA ARG A 57 -14.91 16.12 -4.49
C ARG A 57 -16.26 15.65 -4.98
N ALA A 58 -17.03 16.59 -5.56
CA ALA A 58 -18.30 16.30 -6.23
C ALA A 58 -18.41 17.13 -7.51
N TRP A 59 -19.26 16.70 -8.42
CA TRP A 59 -19.51 17.39 -9.67
C TRP A 59 -20.59 18.45 -9.50
N SER A 60 -20.33 19.68 -9.97
CA SER A 60 -21.34 20.74 -10.02
C SER A 60 -21.24 21.52 -11.34
N ARG A 61 -22.26 22.33 -11.63
CA ARG A 61 -22.17 23.30 -12.73
C ARG A 61 -21.12 24.36 -12.39
N LYS A 62 -20.43 24.87 -13.41
CA LYS A 62 -19.41 25.93 -13.25
C LYS A 62 -19.99 27.10 -12.45
N GLY A 63 -19.26 27.54 -11.42
CA GLY A 63 -19.64 28.64 -10.55
C GLY A 63 -20.60 28.28 -9.40
N ARG A 64 -20.95 27.00 -9.20
CA ARG A 64 -21.72 26.56 -8.03
C ARG A 64 -20.83 25.84 -7.03
N TYR A 65 -20.92 26.25 -5.76
CA TYR A 65 -20.32 25.56 -4.61
C TYR A 65 -21.22 24.42 -4.15
N ILE A 66 -20.61 23.29 -3.81
CA ILE A 66 -21.29 22.17 -3.15
C ILE A 66 -20.87 22.19 -1.69
N TYR A 67 -21.86 22.19 -0.79
CA TYR A 67 -21.64 22.11 0.65
C TYR A 67 -22.11 20.74 1.13
N GLU A 68 -21.24 20.01 1.81
CA GLU A 68 -21.57 18.75 2.47
C GLU A 68 -21.25 18.89 3.96
N LYS A 69 -22.15 18.35 4.80
CA LYS A 69 -21.92 18.29 6.24
C LYS A 69 -21.09 17.05 6.54
N ILE A 70 -19.85 17.26 6.97
CA ILE A 70 -18.98 16.16 7.41
C ILE A 70 -19.08 16.00 8.92
N SER A 71 -18.99 14.74 9.38
CA SER A 71 -18.99 14.45 10.81
C SER A 71 -17.64 14.78 11.44
N GLY A 72 -17.64 15.49 12.54
CA GLY A 72 -16.46 15.75 13.38
C GLY A 72 -16.16 14.64 14.40
N ARG A 73 -16.91 13.54 14.39
CA ARG A 73 -16.71 12.42 15.32
C ARG A 73 -15.56 11.52 14.88
N ARG A 74 -14.94 10.83 15.84
CA ARG A 74 -14.02 9.74 15.53
C ARG A 74 -14.82 8.49 15.17
N TYR A 75 -14.42 7.85 14.10
CA TYR A 75 -15.02 6.61 13.63
C TYR A 75 -14.06 5.44 13.85
N ARG A 76 -14.61 4.21 13.77
CA ARG A 76 -13.80 3.00 13.81
C ARG A 76 -12.77 3.04 12.68
N ARG A 77 -11.52 2.75 13.00
CA ARG A 77 -10.45 2.54 12.04
C ARG A 77 -10.05 1.08 12.06
N VAL A 78 -9.97 0.50 10.88
CA VAL A 78 -9.57 -0.88 10.66
C VAL A 78 -8.21 -0.88 9.99
N GLY A 79 -7.30 -1.71 10.45
CA GLY A 79 -6.05 -1.98 9.77
C GLY A 79 -6.19 -3.16 8.81
N ILE A 80 -5.46 -3.13 7.72
CA ILE A 80 -5.33 -4.26 6.79
C ILE A 80 -3.85 -4.45 6.51
N ALA A 81 -3.36 -5.68 6.71
CA ALA A 81 -2.07 -6.14 6.21
C ALA A 81 -2.31 -7.10 5.05
N ALA A 82 -1.51 -7.02 4.00
CA ALA A 82 -1.59 -7.94 2.87
C ALA A 82 -0.27 -8.03 2.11
N ALA A 83 -0.19 -9.02 1.24
CA ALA A 83 0.87 -9.14 0.27
C ALA A 83 0.34 -8.98 -1.15
N LEU A 84 1.14 -8.37 -2.03
CA LEU A 84 0.88 -8.23 -3.46
C LEU A 84 1.89 -9.09 -4.22
N CYS A 85 1.41 -10.07 -4.98
CA CYS A 85 2.23 -10.90 -5.85
C CYS A 85 1.58 -10.97 -7.23
N GLU A 86 2.32 -10.63 -8.29
CA GLU A 86 1.85 -10.66 -9.69
C GLU A 86 0.50 -9.95 -9.90
N GLY A 87 0.27 -8.85 -9.18
CA GLY A 87 -0.97 -8.07 -9.26
C GLY A 87 -2.13 -8.60 -8.43
N ASN A 88 -1.97 -9.73 -7.75
CA ASN A 88 -2.98 -10.32 -6.88
C ASN A 88 -2.66 -10.07 -5.42
N ILE A 89 -3.71 -9.83 -4.63
CA ILE A 89 -3.60 -9.76 -3.17
C ILE A 89 -3.63 -11.17 -2.59
N VAL A 90 -2.72 -11.42 -1.66
CA VAL A 90 -2.55 -12.70 -0.99
C VAL A 90 -2.63 -12.48 0.51
N GLU A 91 -3.38 -13.36 1.20
CA GLU A 91 -3.56 -13.39 2.65
C GLU A 91 -3.88 -12.03 3.28
N PRO A 92 -4.91 -11.29 2.79
CA PRO A 92 -5.33 -10.06 3.43
C PRO A 92 -5.84 -10.34 4.84
N MET A 93 -5.25 -9.66 5.83
CA MET A 93 -5.63 -9.76 7.24
C MET A 93 -6.18 -8.43 7.72
N GLN A 94 -7.44 -8.43 8.15
CA GLN A 94 -8.07 -7.30 8.83
C GLN A 94 -7.79 -7.38 10.33
N TYR A 95 -7.47 -6.24 10.96
CA TYR A 95 -7.27 -6.14 12.41
C TYR A 95 -7.79 -4.82 12.96
N ASP A 96 -8.20 -4.84 14.24
CA ASP A 96 -8.58 -3.64 14.99
C ASP A 96 -7.37 -3.11 15.78
N GLY A 97 -7.30 -1.80 15.93
CA GLY A 97 -6.22 -1.15 16.70
C GLY A 97 -4.95 -0.91 15.89
N THR A 98 -3.80 -1.13 16.52
CA THR A 98 -2.49 -0.87 15.93
C THR A 98 -1.76 -2.20 15.69
N MET A 99 -1.13 -2.33 14.53
CA MET A 99 -0.25 -3.45 14.24
C MET A 99 0.93 -3.44 15.20
N ASP A 100 1.19 -4.58 15.81
CA ASP A 100 2.38 -4.81 16.62
C ASP A 100 3.25 -5.93 16.03
N ALA A 101 4.47 -6.08 16.57
CA ALA A 101 5.41 -7.07 16.09
C ALA A 101 4.89 -8.50 16.20
N HIS A 102 4.12 -8.83 17.27
CA HIS A 102 3.66 -10.19 17.50
C HIS A 102 2.54 -10.57 16.52
N LEU A 103 1.58 -9.68 16.30
CA LEU A 103 0.50 -9.88 15.35
C LEU A 103 1.04 -10.04 13.92
N PHE A 104 1.95 -9.14 13.51
CA PHE A 104 2.57 -9.19 12.19
C PHE A 104 3.35 -10.50 11.98
N GLU A 105 4.21 -10.87 12.92
CA GLU A 105 5.01 -12.11 12.86
C GLU A 105 4.13 -13.35 12.83
N THR A 106 3.02 -13.36 13.59
CA THR A 106 2.07 -14.47 13.60
C THR A 106 1.39 -14.64 12.24
N TRP A 107 0.91 -13.54 11.66
CA TRP A 107 0.33 -13.53 10.31
C TRP A 107 1.35 -13.95 9.26
N PHE A 108 2.55 -13.38 9.31
CA PHE A 108 3.64 -13.67 8.38
C PHE A 108 4.04 -15.15 8.41
N GLN A 109 4.20 -15.72 9.61
CA GLN A 109 4.62 -17.11 9.80
C GLN A 109 3.52 -18.13 9.51
N LYS A 110 2.29 -17.86 9.96
CA LYS A 110 1.21 -18.87 9.93
C LYS A 110 0.35 -18.82 8.69
N LEU A 111 0.24 -17.67 8.04
CA LEU A 111 -0.61 -17.47 6.89
C LEU A 111 0.21 -17.14 5.64
N LEU A 112 1.02 -16.10 5.66
CA LEU A 112 1.65 -15.59 4.46
C LEU A 112 2.78 -16.49 3.92
N CYS A 113 3.74 -16.90 4.75
CA CYS A 113 4.84 -17.75 4.28
C CYS A 113 4.33 -19.08 3.71
N PRO A 114 3.39 -19.80 4.36
CA PRO A 114 2.87 -21.06 3.82
C PRO A 114 2.03 -20.90 2.53
N ALA A 115 1.52 -19.71 2.24
CA ALA A 115 0.74 -19.44 1.04
C ALA A 115 1.56 -19.51 -0.25
N PHE A 116 2.89 -19.50 -0.15
CA PHE A 116 3.79 -19.50 -1.29
C PHE A 116 4.69 -20.74 -1.34
N ALA A 117 4.97 -21.19 -2.55
CA ALA A 117 6.09 -22.12 -2.79
C ALA A 117 7.41 -21.46 -2.42
N THR A 118 8.41 -22.27 -2.06
CA THR A 118 9.75 -21.80 -1.68
C THR A 118 10.41 -20.91 -2.73
N GLY A 119 11.29 -20.03 -2.31
CA GLY A 119 12.08 -19.18 -3.22
C GLY A 119 11.48 -17.80 -3.48
N LYS A 120 10.43 -17.38 -2.77
CA LYS A 120 9.92 -15.99 -2.83
C LYS A 120 10.85 -15.03 -2.12
N VAL A 121 10.77 -13.76 -2.53
CA VAL A 121 11.48 -12.64 -1.93
C VAL A 121 10.45 -11.63 -1.46
N PHE A 122 10.27 -11.55 -0.17
CA PHE A 122 9.36 -10.61 0.47
C PHE A 122 9.99 -9.22 0.54
N ILE A 123 9.26 -8.21 0.12
CA ILE A 123 9.66 -6.81 0.15
C ILE A 123 8.73 -6.07 1.07
N MET A 124 9.28 -5.42 2.08
CA MET A 124 8.53 -4.67 3.07
C MET A 124 9.28 -3.41 3.52
N ASP A 125 8.59 -2.50 4.17
CA ASP A 125 9.19 -1.31 4.71
C ASP A 125 10.03 -1.56 5.97
N ASN A 126 10.62 -0.49 6.50
CA ASN A 126 11.42 -0.50 7.72
C ASN A 126 10.61 -0.03 8.94
N ALA A 127 9.32 -0.41 9.07
CA ALA A 127 8.53 -0.01 10.22
C ALA A 127 9.21 -0.35 11.56
N ALA A 128 9.08 0.54 12.54
CA ALA A 128 9.78 0.42 13.81
C ALA A 128 9.41 -0.83 14.61
N PHE A 129 8.22 -1.38 14.40
CA PHE A 129 7.77 -2.61 15.06
C PHE A 129 8.29 -3.89 14.38
N HIS A 130 8.88 -3.82 13.17
CA HIS A 130 9.43 -4.97 12.48
C HIS A 130 10.72 -5.44 13.16
N ARG A 131 10.67 -6.61 13.81
CA ARG A 131 11.85 -7.27 14.35
C ARG A 131 12.59 -8.00 13.22
N LYS A 132 13.38 -7.25 12.45
CA LYS A 132 13.98 -7.69 11.18
C LYS A 132 14.61 -9.08 11.24
N LYS A 133 15.52 -9.29 12.21
CA LYS A 133 16.20 -10.59 12.34
C LYS A 133 15.22 -11.74 12.52
N LYS A 134 14.18 -11.55 13.33
CA LYS A 134 13.17 -12.58 13.54
C LYS A 134 12.32 -12.84 12.30
N LEU A 135 11.97 -11.81 11.54
CA LEU A 135 11.25 -11.96 10.27
C LEU A 135 12.12 -12.69 9.23
N GLU A 136 13.40 -12.36 9.13
CA GLU A 136 14.38 -13.05 8.28
C GLU A 136 14.47 -14.55 8.66
N ASP A 137 14.63 -14.88 9.94
CA ASP A 137 14.67 -16.25 10.41
C ASP A 137 13.38 -17.03 10.09
N ILE A 138 12.20 -16.37 10.21
CA ILE A 138 10.92 -16.96 9.81
C ILE A 138 10.92 -17.22 8.29
N ALA A 139 11.24 -16.23 7.46
CA ALA A 139 11.24 -16.37 6.01
C ALA A 139 12.20 -17.50 5.57
N GLU A 140 13.40 -17.53 6.10
CA GLU A 140 14.41 -18.57 5.83
C GLU A 140 13.90 -19.98 6.17
N SER A 141 13.16 -20.14 7.27
CA SER A 141 12.58 -21.43 7.66
C SER A 141 11.58 -22.01 6.65
N PHE A 142 10.98 -21.13 5.81
CA PHE A 142 10.11 -21.50 4.68
C PHE A 142 10.82 -21.48 3.32
N GLY A 143 12.14 -21.23 3.30
CA GLY A 143 12.92 -21.13 2.07
C GLY A 143 12.71 -19.83 1.30
N HIS A 144 12.31 -18.77 1.98
CA HIS A 144 12.11 -17.43 1.44
C HIS A 144 13.21 -16.46 1.88
N GLN A 145 13.24 -15.28 1.28
CA GLN A 145 14.16 -14.19 1.62
C GLN A 145 13.37 -12.91 1.89
N ILE A 146 13.99 -11.96 2.62
CA ILE A 146 13.44 -10.63 2.82
C ILE A 146 14.40 -9.57 2.26
N ILE A 147 13.84 -8.56 1.63
CA ILE A 147 14.54 -7.32 1.25
C ILE A 147 13.73 -6.16 1.81
N PHE A 148 14.37 -5.34 2.62
CA PHE A 148 13.73 -4.13 3.14
C PHE A 148 13.87 -2.97 2.15
N LEU A 149 12.80 -2.19 2.01
CA LEU A 149 12.79 -0.97 1.22
C LEU A 149 13.79 0.06 1.77
N PRO A 150 14.37 0.89 0.91
CA PRO A 150 15.11 2.05 1.39
C PRO A 150 14.20 2.95 2.23
N PRO A 151 14.72 3.60 3.28
CA PRO A 151 13.94 4.57 4.06
C PRO A 151 13.33 5.66 3.17
N TYR A 152 12.13 6.09 3.51
CA TYR A 152 11.40 7.17 2.81
C TYR A 152 11.16 6.92 1.30
N SER A 153 10.91 5.67 0.92
CA SER A 153 10.72 5.27 -0.48
C SER A 153 9.44 4.45 -0.72
N PRO A 154 8.25 4.94 -0.31
CA PRO A 154 7.00 4.21 -0.51
C PRO A 154 6.65 4.02 -1.99
N GLU A 155 7.13 4.90 -2.87
CA GLU A 155 6.94 4.78 -4.32
C GLU A 155 7.60 3.53 -4.92
N LEU A 156 8.50 2.88 -4.19
CA LEU A 156 9.12 1.61 -4.58
C LEU A 156 8.32 0.39 -4.14
N ASN A 157 7.18 0.61 -3.45
CA ASN A 157 6.27 -0.46 -3.04
C ASN A 157 4.99 -0.44 -3.88
N PRO A 158 4.82 -1.33 -4.87
CA PRO A 158 3.64 -1.35 -5.74
C PRO A 158 2.31 -1.56 -5.00
N ILE A 159 2.31 -2.15 -3.81
CA ILE A 159 1.09 -2.36 -3.02
C ILE A 159 0.45 -1.04 -2.57
N GLU A 160 1.22 0.05 -2.47
CA GLU A 160 0.70 1.39 -2.18
C GLU A 160 -0.29 1.87 -3.25
N HIS A 161 -0.02 1.53 -4.52
CA HIS A 161 -0.97 1.81 -5.60
C HIS A 161 -2.25 0.98 -5.44
N PHE A 162 -2.13 -0.27 -5.05
CA PHE A 162 -3.28 -1.12 -4.74
C PHE A 162 -4.13 -0.52 -3.61
N TRP A 163 -3.51 -0.05 -2.52
CA TRP A 163 -4.21 0.61 -1.42
C TRP A 163 -4.99 1.85 -1.88
N ALA A 164 -4.40 2.66 -2.76
CA ALA A 164 -5.09 3.83 -3.30
C ALA A 164 -6.35 3.44 -4.10
N VAL A 165 -6.27 2.38 -4.90
CA VAL A 165 -7.40 1.85 -5.67
C VAL A 165 -8.45 1.23 -4.73
N LEU A 166 -8.03 0.43 -3.75
CA LEU A 166 -8.91 -0.19 -2.76
C LEU A 166 -9.70 0.88 -1.99
N LYS A 167 -9.02 1.90 -1.45
CA LYS A 167 -9.68 3.01 -0.73
C LYS A 167 -10.73 3.71 -1.58
N LYS A 168 -10.46 3.90 -2.88
CA LYS A 168 -11.45 4.48 -3.81
C LYS A 168 -12.64 3.56 -4.06
N ARG A 169 -12.41 2.25 -4.21
CA ARG A 169 -13.48 1.25 -4.35
C ARG A 169 -14.35 1.20 -3.10
N LEU A 170 -13.74 1.14 -1.93
CA LEU A 170 -14.43 1.15 -0.65
C LEU A 170 -15.29 2.41 -0.47
N GLN A 171 -14.75 3.59 -0.78
CA GLN A 171 -15.51 4.84 -0.73
C GLN A 171 -16.78 4.80 -1.60
N ASN A 172 -16.73 4.09 -2.73
CA ASN A 172 -17.90 3.87 -3.56
C ASN A 172 -18.83 2.80 -2.94
N ALA A 173 -18.29 1.66 -2.51
CA ALA A 173 -19.05 0.56 -1.93
C ALA A 173 -19.82 0.98 -0.67
N MET A 174 -19.22 1.81 0.18
CA MET A 174 -19.86 2.35 1.39
C MET A 174 -21.12 3.19 1.14
N THR A 175 -21.44 3.55 -0.11
CA THR A 175 -22.70 4.23 -0.42
C THR A 175 -23.92 3.29 -0.47
N TYR A 176 -23.69 1.99 -0.61
CA TYR A 176 -24.74 0.97 -0.73
C TYR A 176 -24.51 -0.27 0.14
N MET A 177 -23.36 -0.41 0.76
CA MET A 177 -23.06 -1.49 1.69
C MET A 177 -23.42 -1.09 3.13
N PRO A 178 -23.96 -2.02 3.95
CA PRO A 178 -24.42 -1.71 5.29
C PRO A 178 -23.27 -1.46 6.29
N SER A 179 -22.10 -2.05 6.05
CA SER A 179 -20.93 -1.90 6.93
C SER A 179 -19.60 -1.83 6.16
N LEU A 180 -18.56 -1.38 6.86
CA LEU A 180 -17.19 -1.40 6.32
C LEU A 180 -16.70 -2.84 6.08
N ASP A 181 -17.09 -3.78 6.95
CA ASP A 181 -16.68 -5.18 6.85
C ASP A 181 -17.27 -5.82 5.58
N ASP A 182 -18.55 -5.54 5.26
CA ASP A 182 -19.18 -6.00 4.02
C ASP A 182 -18.52 -5.37 2.78
N ALA A 183 -18.22 -4.07 2.86
CA ALA A 183 -17.54 -3.37 1.76
C ALA A 183 -16.12 -3.91 1.53
N LEU A 184 -15.38 -4.24 2.60
CA LEU A 184 -14.07 -4.86 2.52
C LEU A 184 -14.13 -6.25 1.88
N ALA A 185 -15.04 -7.09 2.33
CA ALA A 185 -15.24 -8.43 1.76
C ALA A 185 -15.64 -8.39 0.27
N PHE A 186 -16.28 -7.32 -0.17
CA PHE A 186 -16.64 -7.12 -1.58
C PHE A 186 -15.47 -6.58 -2.43
N CYS A 187 -14.57 -5.77 -1.83
CA CYS A 187 -13.53 -5.05 -2.56
C CYS A 187 -12.17 -5.76 -2.60
N LEU A 188 -11.90 -6.67 -1.65
CA LEU A 188 -10.70 -7.50 -1.58
C LEU A 188 -10.86 -8.80 -2.37
#